data_0286e8173ab08b82374af3a67080978b
#
_entry.id   0286e8173ab08b82374af3a67080978b
#
_cell.length_a   1.000
_cell.length_b   1.000
_cell.length_c   1.000
_cell.angle_alpha   90.00
_cell.angle_beta   90.00
_cell.angle_gamma   90.00
#
_symmetry.space_group_name_H-M   'P 1'
#
loop_
_entity.id
_entity.type
_entity.pdbx_description
1 polymer ?
#
loop_
_entity_poly.entity_id
_entity_poly.type
_entity_poly.pdbx_seq_one_letter_code
_entity_poly.pdbx_strand_id
1 'polypeptide(L)'
;MDMPTPNPEVLAKKARIVARLKEVLPADAVISDEVEVRAYECDALTAYRCPPLAAVLPASTEEVAAVLKVCHAENVPVVPRGAGTSLAGGSMPTADSIILGVARMTEVLETDYENRFIRVQTGRTNLSVSGAVEEEGFFYAPDPSSQLACAIAGNIAMNSGGAHCLKYGVTTNNLMGVTMVTMEGEIVEIGGAYLDAGGLDLLGVICGSEGQLGVVTEATLRILHKPEGARPVLMGFDSNEVAGQCVSDIIKAGMWPGAIEFRDRPGIRASEAFAGAGYPDCEARLIVEVEGSDEEIDAQLERILAIARAHSPVELRESTSADESARIWLGRKSAFGAMGQINDYMCLDGTIPVS
;
A
#
# COMPACT_ATOMS: atom_id res chain seq x y z
N MET A 1 22.36 -1.25 12.67
CA MET A 1 22.25 -2.71 12.38
C MET A 1 23.13 -2.96 11.18
N ASP A 2 24.00 -3.97 11.21
CA ASP A 2 24.85 -4.28 10.08
C ASP A 2 24.09 -5.12 9.06
N MET A 3 24.38 -4.91 7.77
CA MET A 3 23.81 -5.74 6.69
C MET A 3 24.35 -7.19 6.81
N PRO A 4 23.55 -8.19 6.43
CA PRO A 4 24.01 -9.58 6.43
C PRO A 4 25.29 -9.76 5.62
N THR A 5 26.19 -10.61 6.11
CA THR A 5 27.41 -10.96 5.36
C THR A 5 27.03 -11.75 4.12
N PRO A 6 27.39 -11.31 2.91
CA PRO A 6 27.03 -12.00 1.68
C PRO A 6 27.73 -13.36 1.55
N ASN A 7 27.08 -14.30 0.87
CA ASN A 7 27.67 -15.61 0.58
C ASN A 7 28.77 -15.47 -0.51
N PRO A 8 30.05 -15.71 -0.18
CA PRO A 8 31.15 -15.56 -1.14
C PRO A 8 31.08 -16.54 -2.32
N GLU A 9 30.44 -17.70 -2.17
CA GLU A 9 30.27 -18.66 -3.27
C GLU A 9 29.27 -18.14 -4.31
N VAL A 10 28.22 -17.43 -3.87
CA VAL A 10 27.26 -16.79 -4.76
C VAL A 10 27.92 -15.63 -5.49
N LEU A 11 28.66 -14.78 -4.78
CA LEU A 11 29.38 -13.66 -5.39
C LEU A 11 30.37 -14.13 -6.46
N ALA A 12 31.11 -15.21 -6.22
CA ALA A 12 32.04 -15.78 -7.17
C ALA A 12 31.37 -16.29 -8.47
N LYS A 13 30.09 -16.62 -8.41
CA LYS A 13 29.28 -17.07 -9.58
C LYS A 13 28.57 -15.95 -10.31
N LYS A 14 28.73 -14.67 -9.95
CA LYS A 14 27.96 -13.51 -10.51
C LYS A 14 27.87 -13.57 -12.04
N ALA A 15 29.01 -13.69 -12.72
CA ALA A 15 29.04 -13.71 -14.19
C ALA A 15 28.23 -14.87 -14.80
N ARG A 16 28.30 -16.07 -14.21
CA ARG A 16 27.53 -17.24 -14.62
C ARG A 16 26.04 -17.05 -14.38
N ILE A 17 25.65 -16.54 -13.21
CA ILE A 17 24.26 -16.29 -12.85
C ILE A 17 23.64 -15.30 -13.82
N VAL A 18 24.31 -14.16 -14.07
CA VAL A 18 23.86 -13.14 -15.03
C VAL A 18 23.74 -13.71 -16.45
N ALA A 19 24.69 -14.53 -16.89
CA ALA A 19 24.60 -15.18 -18.22
C ALA A 19 23.37 -16.07 -18.32
N ARG A 20 23.09 -16.91 -17.31
CA ARG A 20 21.90 -17.77 -17.27
C ARG A 20 20.57 -16.97 -17.22
N LEU A 21 20.54 -15.85 -16.51
CA LEU A 21 19.37 -14.97 -16.49
C LEU A 21 19.11 -14.37 -17.87
N LYS A 22 20.16 -14.02 -18.64
CA LYS A 22 20.07 -13.53 -20.01
C LYS A 22 19.69 -14.61 -21.04
N GLU A 23 19.73 -15.89 -20.67
CA GLU A 23 19.21 -16.98 -21.51
C GLU A 23 17.69 -17.11 -21.43
N VAL A 24 17.08 -16.65 -20.32
CA VAL A 24 15.64 -16.79 -20.03
C VAL A 24 14.87 -15.48 -20.08
N LEU A 25 15.57 -14.34 -20.12
CA LEU A 25 14.98 -13.01 -20.24
C LEU A 25 15.62 -12.21 -21.39
N PRO A 26 14.90 -11.23 -21.96
CA PRO A 26 15.49 -10.22 -22.82
C PRO A 26 16.67 -9.51 -22.14
N ALA A 27 17.68 -9.15 -22.92
CA ALA A 27 18.93 -8.59 -22.37
C ALA A 27 18.70 -7.28 -21.60
N ASP A 28 17.74 -6.46 -22.02
CA ASP A 28 17.32 -5.20 -21.39
C ASP A 28 16.53 -5.42 -20.08
N ALA A 29 16.05 -6.62 -19.83
CA ALA A 29 15.39 -7.00 -18.58
C ALA A 29 16.37 -7.48 -17.50
N VAL A 30 17.69 -7.61 -17.79
CA VAL A 30 18.71 -8.05 -16.84
C VAL A 30 19.71 -6.93 -16.60
N ILE A 31 19.58 -6.26 -15.47
CA ILE A 31 20.41 -5.12 -15.03
C ILE A 31 21.53 -5.68 -14.15
N SER A 32 22.77 -5.58 -14.60
CA SER A 32 23.93 -6.14 -13.87
C SER A 32 25.14 -5.20 -13.82
N ASP A 33 25.04 -4.02 -14.45
CA ASP A 33 26.02 -2.95 -14.35
C ASP A 33 26.07 -2.38 -12.92
N GLU A 34 27.26 -2.08 -12.41
CA GLU A 34 27.46 -1.63 -11.02
C GLU A 34 26.82 -0.28 -10.72
N VAL A 35 26.64 0.58 -11.72
CA VAL A 35 25.99 1.89 -11.55
C VAL A 35 24.46 1.72 -11.62
N GLU A 36 23.96 0.94 -12.59
CA GLU A 36 22.55 0.75 -12.82
C GLU A 36 21.83 0.00 -11.67
N VAL A 37 22.48 -1.02 -11.07
CA VAL A 37 21.91 -1.77 -9.93
C VAL A 37 21.70 -0.90 -8.69
N ARG A 38 22.34 0.25 -8.58
CA ARG A 38 22.16 1.18 -7.47
C ARG A 38 20.76 1.78 -7.40
N ALA A 39 20.01 1.77 -8.49
CA ALA A 39 18.58 2.13 -8.48
C ALA A 39 17.73 1.19 -7.60
N TYR A 40 18.27 0.02 -7.24
CA TYR A 40 17.62 -1.02 -6.45
C TYR A 40 18.29 -1.23 -5.08
N GLU A 41 19.28 -0.43 -4.68
CA GLU A 41 20.09 -0.62 -3.46
C GLU A 41 19.34 -0.40 -2.15
N CYS A 42 18.13 0.19 -2.19
CA CYS A 42 17.27 0.43 -1.02
C CYS A 42 15.78 0.40 -1.41
N ASP A 43 14.92 0.35 -0.42
CA ASP A 43 13.50 0.71 -0.52
C ASP A 43 13.25 2.08 0.14
N ALA A 44 12.01 2.38 0.57
CA ALA A 44 11.72 3.63 1.26
C ALA A 44 12.25 3.68 2.72
N LEU A 45 12.74 2.57 3.27
CA LEU A 45 13.58 2.56 4.47
C LEU A 45 15.02 2.95 4.08
N THR A 46 15.26 4.25 3.88
CA THR A 46 16.52 4.78 3.33
C THR A 46 17.72 4.73 4.28
N ALA A 47 17.50 4.28 5.52
CA ALA A 47 18.56 4.10 6.52
C ALA A 47 19.61 3.04 6.14
N TYR A 48 19.26 2.12 5.25
CA TYR A 48 20.13 1.04 4.79
C TYR A 48 20.23 1.05 3.27
N ARG A 49 21.41 0.66 2.77
CA ARG A 49 21.68 0.54 1.33
C ARG A 49 22.59 -0.64 1.08
N CYS A 50 22.24 -1.46 0.11
CA CYS A 50 23.05 -2.58 -0.33
C CYS A 50 22.80 -2.85 -1.82
N PRO A 51 23.75 -2.62 -2.72
CA PRO A 51 23.57 -2.96 -4.13
C PRO A 51 23.36 -4.48 -4.30
N PRO A 52 22.35 -4.93 -5.06
CA PRO A 52 22.14 -6.34 -5.35
C PRO A 52 23.22 -6.88 -6.30
N LEU A 53 23.30 -8.21 -6.42
CA LEU A 53 24.12 -8.88 -7.43
C LEU A 53 23.68 -8.52 -8.85
N ALA A 54 22.37 -8.49 -9.09
CA ALA A 54 21.71 -7.97 -10.28
C ALA A 54 20.22 -7.70 -9.98
N ALA A 55 19.54 -6.98 -10.88
CA ALA A 55 18.09 -6.85 -10.89
C ALA A 55 17.52 -7.39 -12.19
N VAL A 56 16.36 -8.03 -12.13
CA VAL A 56 15.63 -8.56 -13.28
C VAL A 56 14.21 -8.02 -13.32
N LEU A 57 13.73 -7.72 -14.51
CA LEU A 57 12.42 -7.11 -14.75
C LEU A 57 11.61 -7.98 -15.74
N PRO A 58 11.09 -9.14 -15.31
CA PRO A 58 10.23 -9.98 -16.14
C PRO A 58 8.93 -9.25 -16.50
N ALA A 59 8.35 -9.62 -17.64
CA ALA A 59 7.11 -9.07 -18.17
C ALA A 59 5.93 -10.06 -18.09
N SER A 60 6.17 -11.32 -17.74
CA SER A 60 5.12 -12.34 -17.62
C SER A 60 5.36 -13.30 -16.45
N THR A 61 4.33 -14.04 -16.08
CA THR A 61 4.37 -15.09 -15.05
C THR A 61 5.38 -16.19 -15.42
N GLU A 62 5.46 -16.55 -16.70
CA GLU A 62 6.37 -17.57 -17.21
C GLU A 62 7.83 -17.11 -17.13
N GLU A 63 8.10 -15.84 -17.41
CA GLU A 63 9.43 -15.24 -17.25
C GLU A 63 9.85 -15.22 -15.77
N VAL A 64 8.93 -14.89 -14.84
CA VAL A 64 9.16 -15.00 -13.40
C VAL A 64 9.52 -16.44 -13.02
N ALA A 65 8.76 -17.43 -13.50
CA ALA A 65 9.03 -18.84 -13.23
C ALA A 65 10.39 -19.28 -13.77
N ALA A 66 10.78 -18.83 -14.96
CA ALA A 66 12.08 -19.12 -15.54
C ALA A 66 13.23 -18.52 -14.71
N VAL A 67 13.08 -17.27 -14.26
CA VAL A 67 14.07 -16.61 -13.36
C VAL A 67 14.23 -17.37 -12.06
N LEU A 68 13.12 -17.72 -11.39
CA LEU A 68 13.15 -18.42 -10.11
C LEU A 68 13.80 -19.79 -10.23
N LYS A 69 13.54 -20.53 -11.31
CA LYS A 69 14.24 -21.81 -11.60
C LYS A 69 15.75 -21.63 -11.73
N VAL A 70 16.21 -20.55 -12.38
CA VAL A 70 17.65 -20.24 -12.48
C VAL A 70 18.22 -19.93 -11.09
N CYS A 71 17.55 -19.06 -10.32
CA CYS A 71 18.00 -18.67 -8.98
C CYS A 71 18.00 -19.86 -8.02
N HIS A 72 16.97 -20.70 -8.04
CA HIS A 72 16.90 -21.94 -7.25
C HIS A 72 18.05 -22.90 -7.58
N ALA A 73 18.31 -23.15 -8.87
CA ALA A 73 19.39 -24.04 -9.30
C ALA A 73 20.79 -23.52 -8.95
N GLU A 74 20.99 -22.21 -8.87
CA GLU A 74 22.26 -21.58 -8.49
C GLU A 74 22.35 -21.31 -6.98
N ASN A 75 21.29 -21.59 -6.21
CA ASN A 75 21.15 -21.29 -4.79
C ASN A 75 21.39 -19.81 -4.47
N VAL A 76 20.71 -18.93 -5.21
CA VAL A 76 20.81 -17.47 -5.09
C VAL A 76 19.56 -16.93 -4.39
N PRO A 77 19.69 -16.12 -3.33
CA PRO A 77 18.55 -15.44 -2.73
C PRO A 77 17.85 -14.49 -3.72
N VAL A 78 16.52 -14.47 -3.68
CA VAL A 78 15.69 -13.56 -4.49
C VAL A 78 14.94 -12.63 -3.56
N VAL A 79 14.92 -11.34 -3.89
CA VAL A 79 14.14 -10.32 -3.20
C VAL A 79 13.09 -9.81 -4.17
N PRO A 80 11.81 -10.21 -4.00
CA PRO A 80 10.71 -9.68 -4.81
C PRO A 80 10.54 -8.18 -4.57
N ARG A 81 10.26 -7.43 -5.65
CA ARG A 81 10.08 -5.98 -5.55
C ARG A 81 8.91 -5.50 -6.42
N GLY A 82 7.95 -4.84 -5.80
CA GLY A 82 6.98 -4.00 -6.49
C GLY A 82 7.61 -2.66 -6.86
N ALA A 83 7.11 -1.58 -6.29
CA ALA A 83 7.65 -0.23 -6.50
C ALA A 83 8.75 0.18 -5.49
N GLY A 84 9.02 -0.62 -4.46
CA GLY A 84 10.01 -0.30 -3.43
C GLY A 84 9.58 0.80 -2.46
N THR A 85 8.28 0.99 -2.25
CA THR A 85 7.70 1.97 -1.33
C THR A 85 7.59 1.48 0.11
N SER A 86 8.05 0.26 0.42
CA SER A 86 8.04 -0.31 1.77
C SER A 86 8.93 0.48 2.72
N LEU A 87 8.46 0.68 3.95
CA LEU A 87 9.20 1.32 5.05
C LEU A 87 9.87 0.30 6.00
N ALA A 88 9.74 -1.00 5.70
CA ALA A 88 10.18 -2.09 6.55
C ALA A 88 11.43 -2.84 6.04
N GLY A 89 11.99 -2.41 4.91
CA GLY A 89 13.16 -3.08 4.30
C GLY A 89 12.83 -4.37 3.54
N GLY A 90 11.54 -4.70 3.33
CA GLY A 90 11.11 -5.95 2.71
C GLY A 90 11.54 -6.13 1.25
N SER A 91 11.79 -5.03 0.53
CA SER A 91 12.31 -5.07 -0.84
C SER A 91 13.78 -4.59 -0.95
N MET A 92 14.48 -4.51 0.17
CA MET A 92 15.90 -4.17 0.22
C MET A 92 16.76 -5.41 -0.05
N PRO A 93 17.72 -5.35 -0.99
CA PRO A 93 18.55 -6.50 -1.32
C PRO A 93 19.68 -6.74 -0.33
N THR A 94 20.25 -7.96 -0.40
CA THR A 94 21.60 -8.27 0.06
C THR A 94 22.55 -8.28 -1.13
N ALA A 95 23.86 -8.16 -0.90
CA ALA A 95 24.86 -8.09 -1.98
C ALA A 95 24.93 -9.35 -2.85
N ASP A 96 24.47 -10.48 -2.31
CA ASP A 96 24.41 -11.78 -2.96
C ASP A 96 23.01 -12.15 -3.49
N SER A 97 22.05 -11.21 -3.44
CA SER A 97 20.69 -11.47 -3.89
C SER A 97 20.41 -10.91 -5.30
N ILE A 98 19.38 -11.46 -5.94
CA ILE A 98 18.76 -10.92 -7.15
C ILE A 98 17.51 -10.17 -6.75
N ILE A 99 17.37 -8.90 -7.17
CA ILE A 99 16.08 -8.21 -7.16
C ILE A 99 15.24 -8.74 -8.32
N LEU A 100 14.02 -9.19 -8.04
CA LEU A 100 13.00 -9.54 -9.03
C LEU A 100 11.90 -8.50 -8.99
N GLY A 101 11.95 -7.53 -9.91
CA GLY A 101 11.01 -6.43 -9.99
C GLY A 101 9.87 -6.70 -10.98
N VAL A 102 8.61 -6.49 -10.56
CA VAL A 102 7.43 -6.71 -11.41
C VAL A 102 6.97 -5.46 -12.16
N ALA A 103 7.80 -4.42 -12.24
CA ALA A 103 7.42 -3.12 -12.80
C ALA A 103 7.00 -3.15 -14.28
N ARG A 104 7.35 -4.19 -15.04
CA ARG A 104 6.92 -4.39 -16.44
C ARG A 104 5.58 -5.11 -16.57
N MET A 105 5.05 -5.63 -15.46
CA MET A 105 3.82 -6.42 -15.42
C MET A 105 2.64 -5.52 -15.02
N THR A 106 2.07 -4.77 -15.95
CA THR A 106 1.10 -3.69 -15.67
C THR A 106 -0.25 -3.84 -16.36
N GLU A 107 -0.47 -4.93 -17.09
CA GLU A 107 -1.69 -5.14 -17.87
C GLU A 107 -2.93 -5.34 -17.01
N VAL A 108 -4.08 -4.88 -17.50
CA VAL A 108 -5.41 -5.31 -17.06
C VAL A 108 -5.78 -6.54 -17.89
N LEU A 109 -5.97 -7.66 -17.23
CA LEU A 109 -6.22 -8.95 -17.89
C LEU A 109 -7.72 -9.20 -18.10
N GLU A 110 -8.54 -8.78 -17.13
CA GLU A 110 -9.98 -8.98 -17.15
C GLU A 110 -10.66 -7.94 -16.27
N THR A 111 -11.86 -7.51 -16.63
CA THR A 111 -12.75 -6.70 -15.79
C THR A 111 -14.17 -7.24 -15.91
N ASP A 112 -14.81 -7.53 -14.78
CA ASP A 112 -16.19 -7.99 -14.69
C ASP A 112 -16.97 -7.08 -13.74
N TYR A 113 -17.79 -6.23 -14.29
CA TYR A 113 -18.60 -5.26 -13.52
C TYR A 113 -19.81 -5.93 -12.86
N GLU A 114 -20.34 -7.01 -13.43
CA GLU A 114 -21.47 -7.75 -12.87
C GLU A 114 -21.06 -8.48 -11.58
N ASN A 115 -19.89 -9.15 -11.63
CA ASN A 115 -19.31 -9.85 -10.49
C ASN A 115 -18.37 -8.98 -9.65
N ARG A 116 -18.13 -7.72 -10.06
CA ARG A 116 -17.39 -6.69 -9.32
C ARG A 116 -15.95 -7.08 -9.03
N PHE A 117 -15.21 -7.51 -10.04
CA PHE A 117 -13.78 -7.74 -9.92
C PHE A 117 -12.99 -7.22 -11.13
N ILE A 118 -11.70 -7.02 -10.90
CA ILE A 118 -10.71 -6.75 -11.93
C ILE A 118 -9.51 -7.67 -11.70
N ARG A 119 -9.01 -8.31 -12.77
CA ARG A 119 -7.77 -9.09 -12.76
C ARG A 119 -6.67 -8.28 -13.42
N VAL A 120 -5.56 -8.12 -12.71
CA VAL A 120 -4.43 -7.29 -13.14
C VAL A 120 -3.11 -8.00 -12.92
N GLN A 121 -2.09 -7.65 -13.69
CA GLN A 121 -0.71 -7.93 -13.36
C GLN A 121 -0.25 -7.04 -12.20
N THR A 122 0.53 -7.57 -11.26
CA THR A 122 0.77 -6.98 -9.95
C THR A 122 1.80 -5.85 -9.92
N GLY A 123 2.50 -5.59 -11.00
CA GLY A 123 3.32 -4.39 -11.18
C GLY A 123 2.50 -3.12 -11.42
N ARG A 124 1.20 -3.26 -11.70
CA ARG A 124 0.28 -2.13 -11.85
C ARG A 124 0.19 -1.34 -10.56
N THR A 125 0.18 0.02 -10.65
CA THR A 125 0.08 0.86 -9.46
C THR A 125 -1.32 0.83 -8.87
N ASN A 126 -1.42 0.97 -7.55
CA ASN A 126 -2.68 0.93 -6.82
C ASN A 126 -3.72 1.89 -7.40
N LEU A 127 -3.39 3.18 -7.54
CA LEU A 127 -4.32 4.18 -8.06
C LEU A 127 -4.75 3.89 -9.50
N SER A 128 -3.87 3.31 -10.33
CA SER A 128 -4.19 3.01 -11.72
C SER A 128 -5.21 1.86 -11.87
N VAL A 129 -5.40 1.04 -10.83
CA VAL A 129 -6.49 0.04 -10.79
C VAL A 129 -7.83 0.75 -10.74
N SER A 130 -8.00 1.73 -9.83
CA SER A 130 -9.20 2.57 -9.77
C SER A 130 -9.43 3.32 -11.08
N GLY A 131 -8.37 3.93 -11.66
CA GLY A 131 -8.47 4.61 -12.94
C GLY A 131 -8.92 3.73 -14.11
N ALA A 132 -8.66 2.41 -14.05
CA ALA A 132 -9.10 1.47 -15.10
C ALA A 132 -10.60 1.18 -15.07
N VAL A 133 -11.30 1.46 -13.98
CA VAL A 133 -12.73 1.16 -13.79
C VAL A 133 -13.57 2.38 -13.45
N GLU A 134 -12.98 3.57 -13.38
CA GLU A 134 -13.63 4.81 -12.94
C GLU A 134 -14.73 5.26 -13.92
N GLU A 135 -14.55 5.07 -15.22
CA GLU A 135 -15.54 5.45 -16.24
C GLU A 135 -16.89 4.73 -16.06
N GLU A 136 -16.86 3.51 -15.51
CA GLU A 136 -18.05 2.72 -15.21
C GLU A 136 -18.56 2.91 -13.76
N GLY A 137 -18.03 3.91 -13.04
CA GLY A 137 -18.45 4.25 -11.69
C GLY A 137 -17.94 3.32 -10.60
N PHE A 138 -16.83 2.60 -10.84
CA PHE A 138 -16.21 1.71 -9.87
C PHE A 138 -14.86 2.25 -9.38
N PHE A 139 -14.35 1.66 -8.28
CA PHE A 139 -13.04 1.93 -7.74
C PHE A 139 -12.48 0.74 -6.95
N TYR A 140 -11.17 0.71 -6.76
CA TYR A 140 -10.47 -0.20 -5.85
C TYR A 140 -10.25 0.50 -4.51
N ALA A 141 -10.81 -0.07 -3.44
CA ALA A 141 -10.97 0.64 -2.18
C ALA A 141 -9.69 0.85 -1.35
N PRO A 142 -8.75 -0.12 -1.21
CA PRO A 142 -7.52 0.12 -0.44
C PRO A 142 -6.69 1.27 -1.01
N ASP A 143 -6.43 2.29 -0.17
CA ASP A 143 -5.84 3.57 -0.58
C ASP A 143 -4.60 3.95 0.24
N PRO A 144 -3.52 3.14 0.20
CA PRO A 144 -2.30 3.45 0.93
C PRO A 144 -1.77 4.85 0.57
N SER A 145 -1.08 5.51 1.50
CA SER A 145 -0.54 6.86 1.29
C SER A 145 0.39 6.95 0.07
N SER A 146 0.98 5.83 -0.33
CA SER A 146 1.83 5.68 -1.51
C SER A 146 1.08 5.26 -2.79
N GLN A 147 -0.27 5.29 -2.83
CA GLN A 147 -1.10 4.75 -3.93
C GLN A 147 -0.72 5.23 -5.33
N LEU A 148 -0.13 6.42 -5.47
CA LEU A 148 0.37 6.94 -6.74
C LEU A 148 1.56 6.13 -7.30
N ALA A 149 2.34 5.52 -6.41
CA ALA A 149 3.61 4.86 -6.76
C ALA A 149 3.64 3.37 -6.41
N CYS A 150 2.98 2.94 -5.32
CA CYS A 150 3.03 1.55 -4.88
C CYS A 150 2.34 0.62 -5.87
N ALA A 151 2.92 -0.57 -6.06
CA ALA A 151 2.39 -1.62 -6.92
C ALA A 151 1.50 -2.60 -6.13
N ILE A 152 0.54 -3.23 -6.81
CA ILE A 152 -0.36 -4.24 -6.22
C ILE A 152 0.43 -5.39 -5.58
N ALA A 153 1.56 -5.82 -6.15
CA ALA A 153 2.42 -6.83 -5.54
C ALA A 153 2.86 -6.46 -4.12
N GLY A 154 3.30 -5.20 -3.94
CA GLY A 154 3.67 -4.68 -2.62
C GLY A 154 2.47 -4.56 -1.69
N ASN A 155 1.31 -4.14 -2.20
CA ASN A 155 0.09 -4.06 -1.40
C ASN A 155 -0.32 -5.44 -0.86
N ILE A 156 -0.25 -6.49 -1.68
CA ILE A 156 -0.52 -7.87 -1.25
C ILE A 156 0.53 -8.34 -0.24
N ALA A 157 1.82 -8.16 -0.55
CA ALA A 157 2.90 -8.59 0.32
C ALA A 157 2.83 -7.98 1.73
N MET A 158 2.46 -6.70 1.84
CA MET A 158 2.39 -5.96 3.10
C MET A 158 0.97 -5.91 3.71
N ASN A 159 -0.03 -6.50 3.07
CA ASN A 159 -1.45 -6.32 3.43
C ASN A 159 -1.80 -4.84 3.61
N SER A 160 -1.44 -4.02 2.62
CA SER A 160 -1.51 -2.57 2.73
C SER A 160 -2.93 -2.07 2.95
N GLY A 161 -3.05 -1.06 3.81
CA GLY A 161 -4.26 -0.30 4.04
C GLY A 161 -4.07 1.19 3.77
N GLY A 162 -5.05 2.00 4.09
CA GLY A 162 -5.06 3.45 3.89
C GLY A 162 -6.05 4.17 4.80
N ALA A 163 -6.41 5.40 4.44
CA ALA A 163 -7.33 6.22 5.22
C ALA A 163 -8.73 5.61 5.34
N HIS A 164 -9.17 4.89 4.31
CA HIS A 164 -10.50 4.30 4.22
C HIS A 164 -10.60 2.84 4.70
N CYS A 165 -9.55 2.32 5.35
CA CYS A 165 -9.54 0.96 5.91
C CYS A 165 -10.65 0.70 6.92
N LEU A 166 -11.06 1.72 7.67
CA LEU A 166 -12.14 1.63 8.65
C LEU A 166 -13.41 1.09 8.00
N LYS A 167 -13.75 1.58 6.82
CA LYS A 167 -14.97 1.21 6.08
C LYS A 167 -14.75 0.00 5.16
N TYR A 168 -13.66 -0.01 4.42
CA TYR A 168 -13.47 -0.94 3.30
C TYR A 168 -12.48 -2.07 3.60
N GLY A 169 -11.84 -2.03 4.77
CA GLY A 169 -10.78 -2.97 5.11
C GLY A 169 -9.47 -2.68 4.39
N VAL A 170 -8.53 -3.59 4.54
CA VAL A 170 -7.20 -3.56 3.94
C VAL A 170 -7.15 -4.45 2.69
N THR A 171 -5.97 -4.68 2.12
CA THR A 171 -5.81 -5.48 0.89
C THR A 171 -6.45 -6.85 1.00
N THR A 172 -6.28 -7.58 2.12
CA THR A 172 -6.84 -8.93 2.30
C THR A 172 -8.37 -8.97 2.18
N ASN A 173 -9.07 -7.90 2.55
CA ASN A 173 -10.54 -7.80 2.45
C ASN A 173 -11.02 -7.57 1.01
N ASN A 174 -10.11 -7.21 0.11
CA ASN A 174 -10.39 -6.85 -1.28
C ASN A 174 -9.63 -7.72 -2.29
N LEU A 175 -8.90 -8.74 -1.81
CA LEU A 175 -8.18 -9.72 -2.62
C LEU A 175 -9.03 -10.99 -2.76
N MET A 176 -9.33 -11.40 -4.00
CA MET A 176 -10.16 -12.55 -4.31
C MET A 176 -9.34 -13.74 -4.82
N GLY A 177 -8.20 -13.47 -5.47
CA GLY A 177 -7.33 -14.52 -6.00
C GLY A 177 -5.98 -13.99 -6.43
N VAL A 178 -5.01 -14.88 -6.52
CA VAL A 178 -3.66 -14.58 -7.01
C VAL A 178 -3.16 -15.70 -7.93
N THR A 179 -2.33 -15.31 -8.91
CA THR A 179 -1.38 -16.20 -9.55
C THR A 179 -0.01 -15.91 -8.93
N MET A 180 0.62 -16.93 -8.40
CA MET A 180 1.90 -16.83 -7.69
C MET A 180 2.90 -17.84 -8.27
N VAL A 181 4.19 -17.49 -8.22
CA VAL A 181 5.28 -18.40 -8.58
C VAL A 181 6.09 -18.72 -7.33
N THR A 182 6.26 -20.02 -7.04
CA THR A 182 7.08 -20.51 -5.91
C THR A 182 8.58 -20.38 -6.24
N MET A 183 9.45 -20.54 -5.23
CA MET A 183 10.91 -20.46 -5.44
C MET A 183 11.42 -21.55 -6.39
N GLU A 184 10.73 -22.69 -6.48
CA GLU A 184 11.01 -23.77 -7.44
C GLU A 184 10.60 -23.43 -8.88
N GLY A 185 9.88 -22.30 -9.07
CA GLY A 185 9.36 -21.84 -10.34
C GLY A 185 8.08 -22.57 -10.76
N GLU A 186 7.31 -23.07 -9.81
CA GLU A 186 5.97 -23.59 -10.05
C GLU A 186 4.94 -22.45 -10.00
N ILE A 187 4.06 -22.44 -10.99
CA ILE A 187 2.96 -21.46 -11.07
C ILE A 187 1.77 -22.04 -10.33
N VAL A 188 1.24 -21.30 -9.37
CA VAL A 188 0.13 -21.71 -8.52
C VAL A 188 -0.97 -20.66 -8.56
N GLU A 189 -2.21 -21.08 -8.76
CA GLU A 189 -3.41 -20.25 -8.67
C GLU A 189 -4.11 -20.50 -7.33
N ILE A 190 -4.42 -19.42 -6.59
CA ILE A 190 -5.07 -19.47 -5.27
C ILE A 190 -6.24 -18.49 -5.27
N GLY A 191 -7.43 -18.94 -4.89
CA GLY A 191 -8.66 -18.15 -4.98
C GLY A 191 -9.16 -18.04 -6.42
N GLY A 192 -9.88 -16.97 -6.75
CA GLY A 192 -10.45 -16.73 -8.07
C GLY A 192 -11.49 -15.62 -8.08
N ALA A 193 -12.37 -15.62 -9.07
CA ALA A 193 -13.44 -14.63 -9.23
C ALA A 193 -14.64 -14.86 -8.26
N TYR A 194 -14.39 -15.37 -7.09
CA TYR A 194 -15.38 -15.65 -6.04
C TYR A 194 -14.80 -15.38 -4.65
N LEU A 195 -15.66 -14.98 -3.70
CA LEU A 195 -15.23 -14.58 -2.35
C LEU A 195 -14.96 -15.76 -1.41
N ASP A 196 -15.48 -16.95 -1.72
CA ASP A 196 -15.40 -18.12 -0.86
C ASP A 196 -14.67 -19.26 -1.58
N ALA A 197 -13.41 -19.46 -1.21
CA ALA A 197 -12.62 -20.58 -1.71
C ALA A 197 -12.79 -21.78 -0.77
N GLY A 198 -13.05 -22.96 -1.34
CA GLY A 198 -13.14 -24.20 -0.56
C GLY A 198 -11.78 -24.56 0.06
N GLY A 199 -11.78 -25.00 1.33
CA GLY A 199 -10.59 -25.49 2.02
C GLY A 199 -9.92 -24.46 2.94
N LEU A 200 -8.58 -24.46 3.00
CA LEU A 200 -7.82 -23.53 3.83
C LEU A 200 -7.76 -22.14 3.18
N ASP A 201 -7.80 -21.10 4.01
CA ASP A 201 -7.61 -19.71 3.56
C ASP A 201 -6.12 -19.44 3.22
N LEU A 202 -5.71 -19.88 2.03
CA LEU A 202 -4.36 -19.65 1.54
C LEU A 202 -4.15 -18.20 1.11
N LEU A 203 -5.19 -17.47 0.70
CA LEU A 203 -5.07 -16.04 0.39
C LEU A 203 -4.70 -15.24 1.63
N GLY A 204 -5.30 -15.55 2.79
CA GLY A 204 -4.94 -14.93 4.07
C GLY A 204 -3.51 -15.24 4.52
N VAL A 205 -2.92 -16.37 4.07
CA VAL A 205 -1.50 -16.68 4.31
C VAL A 205 -0.58 -15.90 3.39
N ILE A 206 -0.96 -15.73 2.11
CA ILE A 206 -0.15 -15.00 1.10
C ILE A 206 -0.19 -13.49 1.34
N CYS A 207 -1.38 -12.96 1.64
CA CYS A 207 -1.54 -11.52 1.91
C CYS A 207 -0.90 -11.17 3.26
N GLY A 208 0.13 -10.32 3.23
CA GLY A 208 0.94 -9.98 4.40
C GLY A 208 2.16 -10.91 4.63
N SER A 209 2.48 -11.78 3.66
CA SER A 209 3.65 -12.68 3.74
C SER A 209 5.00 -11.99 3.44
N GLU A 210 4.99 -10.70 3.15
CA GLU A 210 6.18 -9.90 2.80
C GLU A 210 7.00 -10.48 1.62
N GLY A 211 6.34 -11.23 0.72
CA GLY A 211 6.99 -11.86 -0.43
C GLY A 211 7.84 -13.10 -0.10
N GLN A 212 7.75 -13.62 1.12
CA GLN A 212 8.58 -14.76 1.57
C GLN A 212 8.09 -16.12 1.06
N LEU A 213 6.82 -16.21 0.60
CA LEU A 213 6.23 -17.47 0.15
C LEU A 213 6.28 -17.67 -1.37
N GLY A 214 6.60 -16.62 -2.11
CA GLY A 214 6.67 -16.62 -3.57
C GLY A 214 6.47 -15.24 -4.16
N VAL A 215 6.47 -15.17 -5.48
CA VAL A 215 6.26 -13.92 -6.24
C VAL A 215 4.86 -13.91 -6.80
N VAL A 216 4.01 -13.00 -6.33
CA VAL A 216 2.66 -12.80 -6.87
C VAL A 216 2.76 -12.01 -8.16
N THR A 217 2.27 -12.59 -9.26
CA THR A 217 2.37 -12.04 -10.61
C THR A 217 1.07 -11.46 -11.13
N GLU A 218 -0.08 -12.02 -10.73
CA GLU A 218 -1.40 -11.53 -11.07
C GLU A 218 -2.31 -11.54 -9.83
N ALA A 219 -3.27 -10.64 -9.80
CA ALA A 219 -4.23 -10.53 -8.71
C ALA A 219 -5.64 -10.30 -9.26
N THR A 220 -6.62 -11.01 -8.69
CA THR A 220 -8.05 -10.74 -8.83
C THR A 220 -8.48 -9.89 -7.64
N LEU A 221 -8.90 -8.66 -7.91
CA LEU A 221 -9.21 -7.65 -6.93
C LEU A 221 -10.70 -7.30 -6.98
N ARG A 222 -11.31 -7.17 -5.82
CA ARG A 222 -12.69 -6.69 -5.70
C ARG A 222 -12.76 -5.22 -6.02
N ILE A 223 -13.70 -4.82 -6.88
CA ILE A 223 -14.04 -3.42 -7.14
C ILE A 223 -15.42 -3.09 -6.57
N LEU A 224 -15.59 -1.87 -6.13
CA LEU A 224 -16.81 -1.36 -5.50
C LEU A 224 -17.38 -0.21 -6.31
N HIS A 225 -18.69 0.01 -6.22
CA HIS A 225 -19.29 1.24 -6.72
C HIS A 225 -18.75 2.45 -5.97
N LYS A 226 -18.38 3.48 -6.71
CA LYS A 226 -17.93 4.75 -6.15
C LYS A 226 -19.10 5.37 -5.38
N PRO A 227 -18.89 5.85 -4.13
CA PRO A 227 -19.95 6.56 -3.41
C PRO A 227 -20.37 7.82 -4.17
N GLU A 228 -21.65 8.20 -4.07
CA GLU A 228 -22.20 9.37 -4.75
C GLU A 228 -21.54 10.67 -4.28
N GLY A 229 -21.21 10.73 -2.97
CA GLY A 229 -20.54 11.86 -2.35
C GLY A 229 -19.68 11.45 -1.16
N ALA A 230 -18.79 12.36 -0.75
CA ALA A 230 -18.02 12.27 0.47
C ALA A 230 -17.86 13.65 1.10
N ARG A 231 -17.96 13.74 2.44
CA ARG A 231 -17.85 15.00 3.16
C ARG A 231 -17.00 14.83 4.43
N PRO A 232 -15.80 15.40 4.45
CA PRO A 232 -14.94 15.40 5.63
C PRO A 232 -15.33 16.52 6.60
N VAL A 233 -15.16 16.23 7.89
CA VAL A 233 -15.22 17.18 8.99
C VAL A 233 -13.86 17.23 9.68
N LEU A 234 -13.35 18.43 9.88
CA LEU A 234 -12.17 18.71 10.67
C LEU A 234 -12.58 19.06 12.10
N MET A 235 -11.97 18.41 13.09
CA MET A 235 -12.22 18.63 14.51
C MET A 235 -10.90 18.87 15.23
N GLY A 236 -10.78 19.96 15.97
CA GLY A 236 -9.63 20.26 16.83
C GLY A 236 -9.96 20.07 18.31
N PHE A 237 -9.02 19.54 19.10
CA PHE A 237 -9.19 19.30 20.53
C PHE A 237 -7.94 19.76 21.31
N ASP A 238 -8.14 20.18 22.57
CA ASP A 238 -7.06 20.57 23.49
C ASP A 238 -6.41 19.38 24.23
N SER A 239 -6.83 18.13 23.92
CA SER A 239 -6.29 16.90 24.52
C SER A 239 -6.36 15.74 23.51
N ASN A 240 -5.29 14.94 23.48
CA ASN A 240 -5.23 13.71 22.71
C ASN A 240 -6.24 12.66 23.22
N GLU A 241 -6.40 12.59 24.56
CA GLU A 241 -7.32 11.67 25.23
C GLU A 241 -8.77 11.99 24.88
N VAL A 242 -9.14 13.28 24.86
CA VAL A 242 -10.50 13.74 24.50
C VAL A 242 -10.80 13.42 23.04
N ALA A 243 -9.84 13.65 22.15
CA ALA A 243 -9.98 13.27 20.73
C ALA A 243 -10.15 11.77 20.57
N GLY A 244 -9.34 10.95 21.27
CA GLY A 244 -9.45 9.49 21.27
C GLY A 244 -10.80 9.01 21.80
N GLN A 245 -11.32 9.63 22.88
CA GLN A 245 -12.63 9.31 23.43
C GLN A 245 -13.75 9.67 22.43
N CYS A 246 -13.64 10.79 21.72
CA CYS A 246 -14.58 11.16 20.67
C CYS A 246 -14.65 10.11 19.56
N VAL A 247 -13.50 9.59 19.09
CA VAL A 247 -13.44 8.46 18.14
C VAL A 247 -14.16 7.24 18.69
N SER A 248 -13.85 6.85 19.94
CA SER A 248 -14.48 5.70 20.59
C SER A 248 -16.00 5.83 20.68
N ASP A 249 -16.51 7.02 20.99
CA ASP A 249 -17.94 7.28 21.13
C ASP A 249 -18.64 7.31 19.76
N ILE A 250 -17.99 7.78 18.69
CA ILE A 250 -18.50 7.68 17.31
C ILE A 250 -18.69 6.21 16.95
N ILE A 251 -17.66 5.38 17.14
CA ILE A 251 -17.73 3.95 16.83
C ILE A 251 -18.76 3.22 17.70
N LYS A 252 -18.78 3.51 19.01
CA LYS A 252 -19.75 2.94 19.96
C LYS A 252 -21.20 3.30 19.64
N ALA A 253 -21.44 4.45 19.03
CA ALA A 253 -22.76 4.86 18.56
C ALA A 253 -23.21 4.08 17.29
N GLY A 254 -22.42 3.12 16.80
CA GLY A 254 -22.71 2.35 15.60
C GLY A 254 -22.50 3.16 14.31
N MET A 255 -21.71 4.23 14.35
CA MET A 255 -21.34 5.00 13.18
C MET A 255 -20.16 4.34 12.49
N TRP A 256 -20.17 4.31 11.16
CA TRP A 256 -19.11 3.70 10.35
C TRP A 256 -18.66 4.68 9.26
N PRO A 257 -17.92 5.75 9.62
CA PRO A 257 -17.42 6.72 8.65
C PRO A 257 -16.52 6.08 7.59
N GLY A 258 -16.38 6.73 6.45
CA GLY A 258 -15.43 6.34 5.41
C GLY A 258 -14.01 6.34 5.95
N ALA A 259 -13.66 7.40 6.70
CA ALA A 259 -12.34 7.52 7.34
C ALA A 259 -12.43 8.23 8.69
N ILE A 260 -11.53 7.88 9.62
CA ILE A 260 -11.21 8.65 10.82
C ILE A 260 -9.68 8.73 10.93
N GLU A 261 -9.14 9.94 10.83
CA GLU A 261 -7.71 10.21 10.90
C GLU A 261 -7.38 11.09 12.11
N PHE A 262 -6.47 10.62 12.95
CA PHE A 262 -5.99 11.34 14.12
C PHE A 262 -4.59 11.93 13.87
N ARG A 263 -4.31 13.10 14.44
CA ARG A 263 -2.96 13.68 14.46
C ARG A 263 -2.73 14.52 15.70
N ASP A 264 -1.55 14.37 16.31
CA ASP A 264 -1.08 15.15 17.45
C ASP A 264 -0.54 16.52 17.02
N ARG A 265 -0.31 17.42 18.00
CA ARG A 265 0.17 18.80 17.76
C ARG A 265 1.48 18.87 16.96
N PRO A 266 2.54 18.08 17.27
CA PRO A 266 3.76 18.09 16.44
C PRO A 266 3.49 17.78 14.99
N GLY A 267 2.69 16.76 14.70
CA GLY A 267 2.32 16.39 13.34
C GLY A 267 1.41 17.41 12.66
N ILE A 268 0.51 18.08 13.40
CA ILE A 268 -0.34 19.17 12.90
C ILE A 268 0.55 20.33 12.44
N ARG A 269 1.46 20.80 13.30
CA ARG A 269 2.37 21.92 13.01
C ARG A 269 3.29 21.61 11.83
N ALA A 270 3.85 20.40 11.77
CA ALA A 270 4.69 19.97 10.66
C ALA A 270 3.93 20.02 9.33
N SER A 271 2.71 19.46 9.32
CA SER A 271 1.86 19.42 8.13
C SER A 271 1.38 20.80 7.70
N GLU A 272 1.04 21.68 8.67
CA GLU A 272 0.60 23.05 8.38
C GLU A 272 1.75 23.89 7.82
N ALA A 273 2.95 23.79 8.40
CA ALA A 273 4.13 24.50 7.90
C ALA A 273 4.50 24.07 6.47
N PHE A 274 4.25 22.81 6.12
CA PHE A 274 4.55 22.26 4.80
C PHE A 274 3.47 22.57 3.76
N ALA A 275 2.20 22.43 4.11
CA ALA A 275 1.08 22.40 3.16
C ALA A 275 0.20 23.65 3.22
N GLY A 276 0.18 24.41 4.33
CA GLY A 276 -0.69 25.59 4.50
C GLY A 276 -2.17 25.23 4.39
N ALA A 277 -2.59 24.11 4.99
CA ALA A 277 -3.95 23.56 4.86
C ALA A 277 -5.00 24.33 5.70
N GLY A 278 -4.56 25.24 6.57
CA GLY A 278 -5.41 26.02 7.48
C GLY A 278 -5.88 25.20 8.68
N TYR A 279 -5.01 24.36 9.24
CA TYR A 279 -5.31 23.56 10.43
C TYR A 279 -5.21 24.39 11.72
N PRO A 280 -6.07 24.12 12.72
CA PRO A 280 -5.96 24.78 14.01
C PRO A 280 -4.69 24.35 14.76
N ASP A 281 -4.11 25.27 15.55
CA ASP A 281 -3.04 24.93 16.49
C ASP A 281 -3.66 24.37 17.79
N CYS A 282 -3.90 23.06 17.81
CA CYS A 282 -4.51 22.32 18.90
C CYS A 282 -3.66 21.10 19.31
N GLU A 283 -3.99 20.44 20.45
CA GLU A 283 -3.25 19.24 20.88
C GLU A 283 -3.52 18.04 19.98
N ALA A 284 -4.77 17.89 19.54
CA ALA A 284 -5.18 16.81 18.64
C ALA A 284 -6.12 17.31 17.56
N ARG A 285 -6.00 16.71 16.39
CA ARG A 285 -6.93 16.93 15.26
C ARG A 285 -7.49 15.59 14.79
N LEU A 286 -8.80 15.57 14.53
CA LEU A 286 -9.45 14.49 13.79
C LEU A 286 -9.90 15.00 12.42
N ILE A 287 -9.84 14.13 11.42
CA ILE A 287 -10.59 14.23 10.17
C ILE A 287 -11.54 13.05 10.17
N VAL A 288 -12.83 13.29 10.10
CA VAL A 288 -13.87 12.27 9.99
C VAL A 288 -14.58 12.47 8.67
N GLU A 289 -14.56 11.46 7.79
CA GLU A 289 -15.23 11.55 6.49
C GLU A 289 -16.41 10.59 6.43
N VAL A 290 -17.55 11.10 5.99
CA VAL A 290 -18.76 10.31 5.70
C VAL A 290 -18.99 10.26 4.21
N GLU A 291 -19.58 9.15 3.74
CA GLU A 291 -19.82 8.86 2.33
C GLU A 291 -21.23 8.30 2.14
N GLY A 292 -21.81 8.57 1.00
CA GLY A 292 -23.14 8.08 0.60
C GLY A 292 -23.85 9.05 -0.30
N SER A 293 -25.20 8.96 -0.36
CA SER A 293 -26.06 9.99 -0.91
C SER A 293 -26.06 11.25 -0.02
N ASP A 294 -26.53 12.39 -0.52
CA ASP A 294 -26.58 13.64 0.26
C ASP A 294 -27.39 13.45 1.55
N GLU A 295 -28.52 12.75 1.51
CA GLU A 295 -29.38 12.50 2.66
C GLU A 295 -28.69 11.60 3.70
N GLU A 296 -27.96 10.57 3.26
CA GLU A 296 -27.18 9.70 4.14
C GLU A 296 -26.03 10.45 4.81
N ILE A 297 -25.32 11.27 4.05
CA ILE A 297 -24.24 12.12 4.53
C ILE A 297 -24.76 13.09 5.59
N ASP A 298 -25.86 13.82 5.32
CA ASP A 298 -26.43 14.78 6.25
C ASP A 298 -26.88 14.11 7.56
N ALA A 299 -27.56 12.96 7.48
CA ALA A 299 -27.99 12.20 8.66
C ALA A 299 -26.80 11.68 9.50
N GLN A 300 -25.74 11.23 8.86
CA GLN A 300 -24.53 10.78 9.55
C GLN A 300 -23.79 11.95 10.20
N LEU A 301 -23.65 13.08 9.47
CA LEU A 301 -22.98 14.27 9.98
C LEU A 301 -23.69 14.83 11.19
N GLU A 302 -25.03 14.96 11.18
CA GLU A 302 -25.79 15.44 12.33
C GLU A 302 -25.44 14.68 13.61
N ARG A 303 -25.38 13.33 13.53
CA ARG A 303 -25.05 12.47 14.65
C ARG A 303 -23.58 12.61 15.08
N ILE A 304 -22.64 12.61 14.12
CA ILE A 304 -21.21 12.75 14.40
C ILE A 304 -20.90 14.10 15.04
N LEU A 305 -21.50 15.19 14.52
CA LEU A 305 -21.34 16.54 15.03
C LEU A 305 -21.93 16.68 16.45
N ALA A 306 -23.05 16.00 16.74
CA ALA A 306 -23.62 15.97 18.09
C ALA A 306 -22.68 15.30 19.08
N ILE A 307 -22.07 14.15 18.71
CA ILE A 307 -21.06 13.47 19.54
C ILE A 307 -19.84 14.37 19.73
N ALA A 308 -19.29 14.94 18.65
CA ALA A 308 -18.12 15.80 18.72
C ALA A 308 -18.35 17.02 19.65
N ARG A 309 -19.51 17.69 19.56
CA ARG A 309 -19.86 18.83 20.41
C ARG A 309 -19.91 18.47 21.90
N ALA A 310 -20.27 17.24 22.26
CA ALA A 310 -20.27 16.77 23.65
C ALA A 310 -18.83 16.71 24.24
N HIS A 311 -17.81 16.61 23.36
CA HIS A 311 -16.40 16.65 23.73
C HIS A 311 -15.76 18.04 23.66
N SER A 312 -16.56 19.10 23.47
CA SER A 312 -16.12 20.52 23.47
C SER A 312 -14.91 20.79 22.57
N PRO A 313 -14.98 20.51 21.24
CA PRO A 313 -13.88 20.77 20.32
C PRO A 313 -13.57 22.27 20.25
N VAL A 314 -12.27 22.62 20.13
CA VAL A 314 -11.82 24.01 19.93
C VAL A 314 -12.11 24.51 18.51
N GLU A 315 -12.19 23.57 17.55
CA GLU A 315 -12.65 23.84 16.19
C GLU A 315 -13.51 22.68 15.69
N LEU A 316 -14.54 23.02 14.95
CA LEU A 316 -15.41 22.07 14.28
C LEU A 316 -15.78 22.67 12.91
N ARG A 317 -15.18 22.14 11.84
CA ARG A 317 -15.33 22.65 10.48
C ARG A 317 -15.77 21.54 9.55
N GLU A 318 -16.99 21.66 9.08
CA GLU A 318 -17.58 20.81 8.04
C GLU A 318 -17.19 21.35 6.67
N SER A 319 -16.80 20.47 5.75
CA SER A 319 -16.54 20.87 4.37
C SER A 319 -17.83 21.20 3.64
N THR A 320 -17.81 22.34 2.94
CA THR A 320 -18.94 22.85 2.16
C THR A 320 -18.67 22.83 0.65
N SER A 321 -17.47 22.43 0.24
CA SER A 321 -17.06 22.37 -1.17
C SER A 321 -15.95 21.34 -1.41
N ALA A 322 -15.81 20.91 -2.66
CA ALA A 322 -14.72 20.00 -3.08
C ALA A 322 -13.32 20.59 -2.78
N ASP A 323 -13.14 21.91 -2.95
CA ASP A 323 -11.87 22.58 -2.65
C ASP A 323 -11.56 22.59 -1.15
N GLU A 324 -12.58 22.71 -0.31
CA GLU A 324 -12.41 22.64 1.13
C GLU A 324 -12.11 21.21 1.58
N SER A 325 -12.80 20.21 1.03
CA SER A 325 -12.50 18.81 1.23
C SER A 325 -11.06 18.48 0.85
N ALA A 326 -10.61 18.93 -0.31
CA ALA A 326 -9.23 18.73 -0.76
C ALA A 326 -8.21 19.38 0.19
N ARG A 327 -8.48 20.58 0.72
CA ARG A 327 -7.60 21.23 1.71
C ARG A 327 -7.56 20.49 3.04
N ILE A 328 -8.70 19.98 3.53
CA ILE A 328 -8.73 19.16 4.75
C ILE A 328 -7.84 17.93 4.60
N TRP A 329 -7.89 17.26 3.44
CA TRP A 329 -7.06 16.08 3.16
C TRP A 329 -5.59 16.39 2.83
N LEU A 330 -5.28 17.61 2.37
CA LEU A 330 -3.94 17.98 1.89
C LEU A 330 -2.86 17.71 2.93
N GLY A 331 -3.03 18.19 4.16
CA GLY A 331 -2.03 17.99 5.20
C GLY A 331 -1.89 16.53 5.66
N ARG A 332 -2.94 15.70 5.49
CA ARG A 332 -2.82 14.25 5.75
C ARG A 332 -1.92 13.60 4.70
N LYS A 333 -2.13 13.90 3.43
CA LYS A 333 -1.33 13.36 2.31
C LYS A 333 0.12 13.85 2.32
N SER A 334 0.38 15.00 2.93
CA SER A 334 1.70 15.65 2.99
C SER A 334 2.57 15.20 4.17
N ALA A 335 2.10 14.32 5.04
CA ALA A 335 2.75 14.00 6.32
C ALA A 335 4.21 13.55 6.19
N PHE A 336 4.48 12.60 5.30
CA PHE A 336 5.84 12.09 5.09
C PHE A 336 6.78 13.18 4.54
N GLY A 337 6.31 13.98 3.56
CA GLY A 337 7.07 15.11 3.04
C GLY A 337 7.36 16.17 4.09
N ALA A 338 6.38 16.46 4.95
CA ALA A 338 6.52 17.42 6.04
C ALA A 338 7.57 16.98 7.07
N MET A 339 7.55 15.71 7.47
CA MET A 339 8.54 15.16 8.40
C MET A 339 9.96 15.16 7.79
N GLY A 340 10.08 14.77 6.52
CA GLY A 340 11.36 14.75 5.80
C GLY A 340 12.01 16.12 5.62
N GLN A 341 11.24 17.22 5.67
CA GLN A 341 11.79 18.57 5.68
C GLN A 341 12.34 19.01 7.05
N ILE A 342 11.88 18.38 8.13
CA ILE A 342 12.32 18.73 9.48
C ILE A 342 13.62 18.02 9.82
N ASN A 343 13.71 16.73 9.57
CA ASN A 343 14.89 15.89 9.83
C ASN A 343 14.76 14.53 9.13
N ASP A 344 15.87 13.78 9.11
CA ASP A 344 15.82 12.36 8.82
C ASP A 344 14.92 11.65 9.85
N TYR A 345 14.10 10.72 9.39
CA TYR A 345 13.17 10.03 10.26
C TYR A 345 13.10 8.52 9.96
N MET A 346 12.74 7.76 10.98
CA MET A 346 12.38 6.35 10.85
C MET A 346 10.87 6.23 11.09
N CYS A 347 10.16 5.67 10.13
CA CYS A 347 8.73 5.38 10.28
C CYS A 347 8.57 4.05 11.01
N LEU A 348 7.77 4.08 12.08
CA LEU A 348 7.31 2.89 12.78
C LEU A 348 5.80 2.79 12.58
N ASP A 349 5.35 1.64 12.15
CA ASP A 349 3.93 1.35 11.93
C ASP A 349 3.52 0.18 12.83
N GLY A 350 2.36 0.30 13.47
CA GLY A 350 1.85 -0.72 14.38
C GLY A 350 0.33 -0.73 14.41
N THR A 351 -0.24 -1.91 14.53
CA THR A 351 -1.68 -2.12 14.68
C THR A 351 -1.99 -2.43 16.14
N ILE A 352 -2.96 -1.71 16.71
CA ILE A 352 -3.41 -1.88 18.09
C ILE A 352 -4.92 -2.15 18.10
N PRO A 353 -5.45 -2.82 19.17
CA PRO A 353 -6.89 -2.93 19.37
C PRO A 353 -7.58 -1.56 19.47
N VAL A 354 -8.86 -1.51 19.10
CA VAL A 354 -9.67 -0.28 19.15
C VAL A 354 -9.98 0.16 20.58
N SER A 355 -9.92 -0.75 21.54
CA SER A 355 -10.21 -0.50 22.98
C SER A 355 -8.96 -0.53 23.83
#